data_70b9c63a3c482cd74fed6f923bec201f
#
_entry.id   70b9c63a3c482cd74fed6f923bec201f
#
_cell.length_a   1.000
_cell.length_b   1.000
_cell.length_c   1.000
_cell.angle_alpha   90.00
_cell.angle_beta   90.00
_cell.angle_gamma   90.00
#
_symmetry.space_group_name_H-M   'P 1'
#
loop_
_entity.id
_entity.type
_entity.pdbx_description
1 polymer ?
#
loop_
_entity_poly.entity_id
_entity_poly.type
_entity_poly.pdbx_seq_one_letter_code
_entity_poly.pdbx_strand_id
1 'polypeptide(L)'
;MTAEDAPMPATSRAHNQRTVAGYERCARDYAAEVGSTPSPEGAAALRQLADAVAPGKRVLEVGSGPGWDADFLETLGIEVHRTDVTASFRDFQAERGKRCDRLDVLVDDIDGRYHGIVMLYVLQHFERAELDAVLGKLAQALEPGGALLLSYAEGDEECWQHGDSGDYRVVRWTREAFDARLAQAGFVPAWEHAFQGKDLPWRIVLARRQA
;
A
#
# COMPACT_ATOMS: atom_id res chain seq x y z
N MET A 1 -10.76 27.57 -3.24
CA MET A 1 -10.51 26.61 -2.16
C MET A 1 -11.18 25.34 -2.60
N THR A 2 -10.43 24.46 -3.21
CA THR A 2 -10.87 23.13 -3.62
C THR A 2 -10.87 22.22 -2.39
N ALA A 3 -11.69 21.18 -2.36
CA ALA A 3 -11.83 20.26 -1.23
C ALA A 3 -10.52 19.50 -0.88
N GLU A 4 -9.45 19.71 -1.64
CA GLU A 4 -8.14 19.05 -1.52
C GLU A 4 -7.23 19.60 -0.41
N ASP A 5 -7.54 20.79 0.15
CA ASP A 5 -6.67 21.47 1.13
C ASP A 5 -7.20 21.41 2.58
N ALA A 6 -8.19 20.58 2.89
CA ALA A 6 -8.67 20.47 4.26
C ALA A 6 -7.68 19.62 5.10
N PRO A 7 -7.16 20.16 6.24
CA PRO A 7 -6.29 19.38 7.11
C PRO A 7 -7.03 18.15 7.64
N MET A 8 -6.31 17.02 7.71
CA MET A 8 -6.85 15.77 8.27
C MET A 8 -7.47 16.01 9.66
N PRO A 9 -8.61 15.38 9.98
CA PRO A 9 -9.17 15.42 11.33
C PRO A 9 -8.13 14.99 12.38
N ALA A 10 -8.07 15.68 13.50
CA ALA A 10 -7.08 15.41 14.55
C ALA A 10 -7.10 13.95 15.05
N THR A 11 -8.28 13.31 15.04
CA THR A 11 -8.47 11.92 15.41
C THR A 11 -7.86 10.95 14.41
N SER A 12 -8.05 11.15 13.10
CA SER A 12 -7.44 10.33 12.04
C SER A 12 -5.93 10.38 12.11
N ARG A 13 -5.37 11.59 12.25
CA ARG A 13 -3.91 11.76 12.38
C ARG A 13 -3.34 11.04 13.60
N ALA A 14 -4.04 11.09 14.74
CA ALA A 14 -3.63 10.39 15.96
C ALA A 14 -3.66 8.86 15.78
N HIS A 15 -4.66 8.32 15.07
CA HIS A 15 -4.77 6.90 14.77
C HIS A 15 -3.61 6.43 13.86
N ASN A 16 -3.31 7.17 12.80
CA ASN A 16 -2.20 6.87 11.91
C ASN A 16 -0.85 6.91 12.63
N GLN A 17 -0.61 7.95 13.45
CA GLN A 17 0.61 8.06 14.27
C GLN A 17 0.74 6.89 15.26
N ARG A 18 -0.35 6.42 15.87
CA ARG A 18 -0.33 5.27 16.77
C ARG A 18 0.06 3.98 16.03
N THR A 19 -0.50 3.75 14.83
CA THR A 19 -0.14 2.61 13.99
C THR A 19 1.33 2.65 13.58
N VAL A 20 1.82 3.80 13.09
CA VAL A 20 3.24 3.98 12.75
C VAL A 20 4.13 3.73 13.96
N ALA A 21 3.79 4.28 15.13
CA ALA A 21 4.55 4.05 16.37
C ALA A 21 4.55 2.57 16.81
N GLY A 22 3.54 1.79 16.45
CA GLY A 22 3.52 0.33 16.58
C GLY A 22 4.64 -0.29 15.75
N TYR A 23 4.64 -0.03 14.45
CA TYR A 23 5.65 -0.56 13.52
C TYR A 23 7.07 -0.09 13.84
N GLU A 24 7.26 1.15 14.32
CA GLU A 24 8.59 1.62 14.75
C GLU A 24 9.21 0.73 15.85
N ARG A 25 8.39 0.15 16.72
CA ARG A 25 8.87 -0.72 17.81
C ARG A 25 9.19 -2.14 17.37
N CYS A 26 8.50 -2.65 16.33
CA CYS A 26 8.53 -4.07 15.97
C CYS A 26 9.06 -4.37 14.58
N ALA A 27 9.60 -3.41 13.85
CA ALA A 27 9.96 -3.58 12.44
C ALA A 27 10.81 -4.83 12.16
N ARG A 28 11.76 -5.17 13.03
CA ARG A 28 12.63 -6.34 12.87
C ARG A 28 11.90 -7.65 13.17
N ASP A 29 11.09 -7.68 14.21
CA ASP A 29 10.30 -8.87 14.59
C ASP A 29 9.25 -9.14 13.50
N TYR A 30 8.60 -8.07 13.02
CA TYR A 30 7.67 -8.14 11.89
C TYR A 30 8.36 -8.68 10.63
N ALA A 31 9.56 -8.18 10.29
CA ALA A 31 10.32 -8.65 9.13
C ALA A 31 10.67 -10.14 9.21
N ALA A 32 10.96 -10.64 10.43
CA ALA A 32 11.22 -12.06 10.68
C ALA A 32 9.94 -12.90 10.60
N GLU A 33 8.80 -12.38 11.11
CA GLU A 33 7.52 -13.09 11.11
C GLU A 33 6.95 -13.27 9.70
N VAL A 34 6.96 -12.20 8.88
CA VAL A 34 6.40 -12.25 7.51
C VAL A 34 7.29 -13.01 6.52
N GLY A 35 8.52 -13.34 6.92
CA GLY A 35 9.47 -14.06 6.06
C GLY A 35 10.10 -13.15 5.00
N SER A 36 11.03 -13.73 4.22
CA SER A 36 11.84 -12.97 3.24
C SER A 36 11.32 -13.05 1.80
N THR A 37 10.14 -13.60 1.60
CA THR A 37 9.50 -13.72 0.28
C THR A 37 8.01 -13.41 0.42
N PRO A 38 7.38 -12.86 -0.63
CA PRO A 38 5.93 -12.66 -0.64
C PRO A 38 5.16 -13.97 -0.43
N SER A 39 3.97 -13.89 0.17
CA SER A 39 3.05 -15.04 0.22
C SER A 39 2.72 -15.52 -1.21
N PRO A 40 2.20 -16.75 -1.38
CA PRO A 40 1.79 -17.24 -2.71
C PRO A 40 0.81 -16.29 -3.41
N GLU A 41 -0.16 -15.72 -2.67
CA GLU A 41 -1.14 -14.75 -3.17
C GLU A 41 -0.47 -13.43 -3.55
N GLY A 42 0.41 -12.92 -2.67
CA GLY A 42 1.21 -11.72 -2.93
C GLY A 42 2.11 -11.89 -4.16
N ALA A 43 2.83 -13.01 -4.25
CA ALA A 43 3.69 -13.30 -5.40
C ALA A 43 2.90 -13.41 -6.72
N ALA A 44 1.70 -14.00 -6.70
CA ALA A 44 0.82 -14.04 -7.87
C ALA A 44 0.39 -12.63 -8.29
N ALA A 45 -0.01 -11.80 -7.34
CA ALA A 45 -0.43 -10.42 -7.59
C ALA A 45 0.72 -9.54 -8.11
N LEU A 46 1.92 -9.66 -7.53
CA LEU A 46 3.10 -8.93 -7.99
C LEU A 46 3.51 -9.32 -9.42
N ARG A 47 3.34 -10.60 -9.82
CA ARG A 47 3.50 -11.01 -11.23
C ARG A 47 2.48 -10.34 -12.14
N GLN A 48 1.21 -10.25 -11.73
CA GLN A 48 0.20 -9.52 -12.51
C GLN A 48 0.59 -8.05 -12.71
N LEU A 49 1.14 -7.39 -11.67
CA LEU A 49 1.65 -6.03 -11.81
C LEU A 49 2.85 -5.97 -12.77
N ALA A 50 3.83 -6.88 -12.62
CA ALA A 50 5.00 -6.91 -13.47
C ALA A 50 4.64 -7.12 -14.96
N ASP A 51 3.71 -8.04 -15.25
CA ASP A 51 3.19 -8.28 -16.61
C ASP A 51 2.44 -7.04 -17.15
N ALA A 52 1.72 -6.35 -16.28
CA ALA A 52 0.95 -5.16 -16.63
C ALA A 52 1.83 -3.94 -16.95
N VAL A 53 3.00 -3.84 -16.31
CA VAL A 53 3.92 -2.68 -16.41
C VAL A 53 5.01 -2.91 -17.44
N ALA A 54 5.50 -4.14 -17.59
CA ALA A 54 6.63 -4.61 -18.39
C ALA A 54 8.03 -4.31 -17.77
N PRO A 55 9.05 -5.12 -18.09
CA PRO A 55 10.41 -4.94 -17.57
C PRO A 55 11.02 -3.58 -17.92
N GLY A 56 11.88 -3.07 -17.05
CA GLY A 56 12.56 -1.78 -17.20
C GLY A 56 11.65 -0.58 -16.92
N LYS A 57 10.42 -0.82 -16.46
CA LYS A 57 9.49 0.25 -16.09
C LYS A 57 9.54 0.53 -14.59
N ARG A 58 9.25 1.79 -14.23
CA ARG A 58 9.35 2.28 -12.88
C ARG A 58 8.04 2.09 -12.12
N VAL A 59 8.12 1.44 -10.96
CA VAL A 59 7.00 1.20 -10.02
C VAL A 59 7.30 1.90 -8.70
N LEU A 60 6.32 2.58 -8.13
CA LEU A 60 6.36 3.09 -6.76
C LEU A 60 5.80 2.03 -5.81
N GLU A 61 6.52 1.72 -4.75
CA GLU A 61 6.00 0.94 -3.64
C GLU A 61 5.71 1.85 -2.46
N VAL A 62 4.45 1.88 -2.02
CA VAL A 62 3.97 2.67 -0.87
C VAL A 62 3.81 1.72 0.31
N GLY A 63 4.52 2.01 1.41
CA GLY A 63 4.53 1.15 2.60
C GLY A 63 5.32 -0.15 2.35
N SER A 64 6.57 0.01 1.93
CA SER A 64 7.47 -1.09 1.54
C SER A 64 7.79 -2.06 2.70
N GLY A 65 7.63 -1.63 3.96
CA GLY A 65 7.95 -2.44 5.11
C GLY A 65 9.39 -2.99 5.06
N PRO A 66 9.61 -4.32 5.21
CA PRO A 66 10.94 -4.90 5.11
C PRO A 66 11.49 -4.95 3.67
N GLY A 67 10.69 -4.64 2.65
CA GLY A 67 11.10 -4.53 1.25
C GLY A 67 11.08 -5.85 0.46
N TRP A 68 10.39 -6.88 0.94
CA TRP A 68 10.38 -8.19 0.28
C TRP A 68 9.60 -8.21 -1.04
N ASP A 69 8.53 -7.43 -1.13
CA ASP A 69 7.73 -7.29 -2.35
C ASP A 69 8.53 -6.55 -3.43
N ALA A 70 9.24 -5.50 -3.06
CA ALA A 70 10.17 -4.80 -3.95
C ALA A 70 11.32 -5.70 -4.41
N ASP A 71 11.95 -6.47 -3.51
CA ASP A 71 12.98 -7.44 -3.87
C ASP A 71 12.46 -8.43 -4.91
N PHE A 72 11.23 -8.92 -4.73
CA PHE A 72 10.60 -9.83 -5.67
C PHE A 72 10.34 -9.17 -7.04
N LEU A 73 9.78 -7.96 -7.07
CA LEU A 73 9.58 -7.21 -8.33
C LEU A 73 10.89 -6.94 -9.06
N GLU A 74 11.97 -6.63 -8.35
CA GLU A 74 13.30 -6.46 -8.94
C GLU A 74 13.79 -7.74 -9.62
N THR A 75 13.48 -8.94 -9.08
CA THR A 75 13.80 -10.22 -9.77
C THR A 75 13.04 -10.41 -11.09
N LEU A 76 11.91 -9.72 -11.26
CA LEU A 76 11.11 -9.70 -12.48
C LEU A 76 11.53 -8.57 -13.46
N GLY A 77 12.62 -7.86 -13.15
CA GLY A 77 13.16 -6.79 -13.99
C GLY A 77 12.44 -5.45 -13.85
N ILE A 78 11.67 -5.23 -12.79
CA ILE A 78 10.99 -3.97 -12.49
C ILE A 78 11.93 -3.04 -11.72
N GLU A 79 11.95 -1.76 -12.08
CA GLU A 79 12.64 -0.73 -11.29
C GLU A 79 11.72 -0.22 -10.17
N VAL A 80 12.05 -0.55 -8.91
CA VAL A 80 11.19 -0.21 -7.77
C VAL A 80 11.72 1.00 -7.01
N HIS A 81 10.90 2.05 -6.89
CA HIS A 81 11.08 3.13 -5.94
C HIS A 81 10.37 2.77 -4.62
N ARG A 82 11.15 2.33 -3.64
CA ARG A 82 10.67 1.90 -2.33
C ARG A 82 10.40 3.08 -1.44
N THR A 83 9.25 3.11 -0.78
CA THR A 83 8.91 4.16 0.18
C THR A 83 8.21 3.61 1.41
N ASP A 84 8.51 4.19 2.57
CA ASP A 84 7.83 3.87 3.83
C ASP A 84 7.83 5.09 4.76
N VAL A 85 6.75 5.26 5.54
CA VAL A 85 6.67 6.30 6.56
C VAL A 85 7.50 5.91 7.80
N THR A 86 7.59 4.61 8.11
CA THR A 86 8.25 4.05 9.29
C THR A 86 9.77 4.09 9.15
N ALA A 87 10.47 4.81 10.03
CA ALA A 87 11.92 4.96 9.97
C ALA A 87 12.63 3.61 10.18
N SER A 88 12.17 2.82 11.15
CA SER A 88 12.74 1.50 11.47
C SER A 88 12.70 0.52 10.28
N PHE A 89 11.71 0.58 9.40
CA PHE A 89 11.71 -0.22 8.17
C PHE A 89 12.71 0.32 7.14
N ARG A 90 12.81 1.65 6.98
CA ARG A 90 13.80 2.25 6.08
C ARG A 90 15.23 1.91 6.52
N ASP A 91 15.51 1.98 7.84
CA ASP A 91 16.81 1.60 8.40
C ASP A 91 17.10 0.11 8.18
N PHE A 92 16.11 -0.76 8.39
CA PHE A 92 16.22 -2.20 8.11
C PHE A 92 16.58 -2.47 6.64
N GLN A 93 15.95 -1.79 5.70
CA GLN A 93 16.28 -1.89 4.29
C GLN A 93 17.67 -1.33 3.97
N ALA A 94 18.08 -0.21 4.60
CA ALA A 94 19.40 0.38 4.43
C ALA A 94 20.52 -0.55 4.90
N GLU A 95 20.35 -1.28 5.98
CA GLU A 95 21.29 -2.32 6.45
C GLU A 95 21.48 -3.45 5.43
N ARG A 96 20.46 -3.71 4.61
CA ARG A 96 20.48 -4.68 3.49
C ARG A 96 21.03 -4.06 2.20
N GLY A 97 21.53 -2.82 2.21
CA GLY A 97 22.02 -2.09 1.04
C GLY A 97 20.92 -1.62 0.09
N LYS A 98 19.68 -1.53 0.57
CA LYS A 98 18.53 -1.04 -0.21
C LYS A 98 18.18 0.38 0.19
N ARG A 99 17.85 1.21 -0.81
CA ARG A 99 17.35 2.57 -0.56
C ARG A 99 15.84 2.53 -0.46
N CYS A 100 15.31 3.06 0.65
CA CYS A 100 13.89 3.27 0.88
C CYS A 100 13.68 4.72 1.32
N ASP A 101 12.96 5.51 0.54
CA ASP A 101 12.73 6.92 0.82
C ASP A 101 11.53 7.08 1.77
N ARG A 102 11.47 8.21 2.48
CA ARG A 102 10.32 8.52 3.32
C ARG A 102 9.17 9.01 2.44
N LEU A 103 8.00 8.41 2.62
CA LEU A 103 6.74 8.89 2.08
C LEU A 103 5.60 8.58 3.07
N ASP A 104 4.93 9.62 3.52
CA ASP A 104 3.64 9.53 4.20
C ASP A 104 2.55 9.92 3.20
N VAL A 105 1.96 8.95 2.52
CA VAL A 105 1.00 9.17 1.44
C VAL A 105 -0.25 9.95 1.89
N LEU A 106 -0.54 9.98 3.19
CA LEU A 106 -1.67 10.75 3.74
C LEU A 106 -1.43 12.27 3.66
N VAL A 107 -0.18 12.71 3.80
CA VAL A 107 0.16 14.15 3.90
C VAL A 107 1.13 14.63 2.84
N ASP A 108 2.05 13.78 2.38
CA ASP A 108 3.06 14.14 1.39
C ASP A 108 2.48 14.04 -0.04
N ASP A 109 3.00 14.86 -0.95
CA ASP A 109 2.79 14.67 -2.38
C ASP A 109 3.69 13.55 -2.92
N ILE A 110 3.25 12.91 -3.98
CA ILE A 110 4.02 11.87 -4.66
C ILE A 110 4.77 12.48 -5.83
N ASP A 111 6.09 12.62 -5.69
CA ASP A 111 6.94 13.14 -6.74
C ASP A 111 7.17 12.15 -7.88
N GLY A 112 7.09 12.68 -9.11
CA GLY A 112 7.38 11.89 -10.31
C GLY A 112 6.18 11.20 -10.92
N ARG A 113 6.46 10.37 -11.93
CA ARG A 113 5.49 9.58 -12.66
C ARG A 113 5.91 8.12 -12.68
N TYR A 114 4.94 7.24 -12.56
CA TYR A 114 5.16 5.80 -12.45
C TYR A 114 4.30 5.04 -13.45
N HIS A 115 4.81 3.94 -13.96
CA HIS A 115 4.05 3.02 -14.82
C HIS A 115 3.16 2.09 -13.98
N GLY A 116 3.56 1.87 -12.73
CA GLY A 116 2.78 1.13 -11.74
C GLY A 116 2.99 1.66 -10.34
N ILE A 117 2.02 1.40 -9.48
CA ILE A 117 2.09 1.62 -8.03
C ILE A 117 1.66 0.33 -7.35
N VAL A 118 2.38 -0.08 -6.30
CA VAL A 118 2.00 -1.18 -5.42
C VAL A 118 1.83 -0.68 -4.00
N MET A 119 0.73 -1.09 -3.35
CA MET A 119 0.39 -0.74 -1.97
C MET A 119 -0.31 -1.95 -1.31
N LEU A 120 0.46 -2.95 -0.90
CA LEU A 120 -0.06 -4.17 -0.27
C LEU A 120 0.00 -4.06 1.25
N TYR A 121 -1.10 -4.44 1.91
CA TYR A 121 -1.24 -4.47 3.38
C TYR A 121 -0.99 -3.11 4.07
N VAL A 122 -1.32 -2.01 3.41
CA VAL A 122 -1.17 -0.63 3.92
C VAL A 122 -2.53 0.04 4.14
N LEU A 123 -3.43 -0.11 3.16
CA LEU A 123 -4.68 0.64 3.09
C LEU A 123 -5.60 0.42 4.30
N GLN A 124 -5.56 -0.76 4.93
CA GLN A 124 -6.33 -1.06 6.13
C GLN A 124 -5.99 -0.15 7.32
N HIS A 125 -4.87 0.56 7.28
CA HIS A 125 -4.47 1.48 8.35
C HIS A 125 -5.01 2.90 8.17
N PHE A 126 -5.65 3.21 7.05
CA PHE A 126 -6.22 4.52 6.75
C PHE A 126 -7.67 4.60 7.17
N GLU A 127 -8.09 5.75 7.68
CA GLU A 127 -9.51 6.00 7.96
C GLU A 127 -10.31 6.08 6.65
N ARG A 128 -11.59 5.76 6.72
CA ARG A 128 -12.46 5.79 5.51
C ARG A 128 -12.46 7.14 4.80
N ALA A 129 -12.38 8.24 5.56
CA ALA A 129 -12.36 9.58 5.02
C ALA A 129 -11.07 9.93 4.24
N GLU A 130 -10.00 9.14 4.41
CA GLU A 130 -8.70 9.39 3.79
C GLU A 130 -8.56 8.71 2.43
N LEU A 131 -9.34 7.65 2.17
CA LEU A 131 -9.18 6.80 1.00
C LEU A 131 -9.29 7.58 -0.32
N ASP A 132 -10.27 8.46 -0.45
CA ASP A 132 -10.50 9.18 -1.71
C ASP A 132 -9.32 10.09 -2.06
N ALA A 133 -8.77 10.80 -1.06
CA ALA A 133 -7.60 11.65 -1.25
C ALA A 133 -6.36 10.83 -1.62
N VAL A 134 -6.15 9.68 -0.96
CA VAL A 134 -5.04 8.77 -1.28
C VAL A 134 -5.18 8.25 -2.70
N LEU A 135 -6.34 7.71 -3.09
CA LEU A 135 -6.56 7.21 -4.46
C LEU A 135 -6.36 8.32 -5.51
N GLY A 136 -6.78 9.55 -5.22
CA GLY A 136 -6.53 10.71 -6.08
C GLY A 136 -5.03 10.99 -6.30
N LYS A 137 -4.23 10.98 -5.22
CA LYS A 137 -2.76 11.14 -5.30
C LYS A 137 -2.12 10.01 -6.11
N LEU A 138 -2.52 8.75 -5.87
CA LEU A 138 -2.02 7.60 -6.63
C LEU A 138 -2.36 7.72 -8.12
N ALA A 139 -3.61 8.14 -8.44
CA ALA A 139 -4.02 8.36 -9.83
C ALA A 139 -3.19 9.47 -10.49
N GLN A 140 -2.90 10.56 -9.79
CA GLN A 140 -2.07 11.65 -10.33
C GLN A 140 -0.63 11.21 -10.57
N ALA A 141 -0.05 10.37 -9.72
CA ALA A 141 1.32 9.88 -9.84
C ALA A 141 1.50 8.79 -10.90
N LEU A 142 0.43 8.15 -11.37
CA LEU A 142 0.48 7.16 -12.43
C LEU A 142 0.50 7.81 -13.82
N GLU A 143 1.21 7.20 -14.76
CA GLU A 143 1.05 7.50 -16.18
C GLU A 143 -0.36 7.11 -16.67
N PRO A 144 -0.89 7.73 -17.75
CA PRO A 144 -2.13 7.28 -18.36
C PRO A 144 -2.06 5.78 -18.71
N GLY A 145 -3.07 5.00 -18.33
CA GLY A 145 -3.08 3.55 -18.49
C GLY A 145 -2.17 2.79 -17.52
N GLY A 146 -1.51 3.49 -16.59
CA GLY A 146 -0.69 2.88 -15.54
C GLY A 146 -1.46 1.94 -14.62
N ALA A 147 -0.75 1.05 -13.93
CA ALA A 147 -1.33 0.00 -13.11
C ALA A 147 -1.23 0.30 -11.61
N LEU A 148 -2.31 0.12 -10.88
CA LEU A 148 -2.36 0.19 -9.41
C LEU A 148 -2.63 -1.22 -8.87
N LEU A 149 -1.71 -1.76 -8.08
CA LEU A 149 -1.90 -2.99 -7.31
C LEU A 149 -2.03 -2.62 -5.84
N LEU A 150 -3.15 -3.00 -5.23
CA LEU A 150 -3.37 -2.75 -3.81
C LEU A 150 -4.12 -3.90 -3.15
N SER A 151 -4.10 -3.93 -1.82
CA SER A 151 -4.92 -4.86 -1.05
C SER A 151 -5.73 -4.13 0.02
N TYR A 152 -6.85 -4.74 0.40
CA TYR A 152 -7.67 -4.30 1.52
C TYR A 152 -8.24 -5.48 2.30
N ALA A 153 -8.49 -5.28 3.59
CA ALA A 153 -9.22 -6.22 4.43
C ALA A 153 -10.71 -6.14 4.08
N GLU A 154 -11.34 -7.29 3.77
CA GLU A 154 -12.73 -7.35 3.34
C GLU A 154 -13.68 -7.36 4.54
N GLY A 155 -14.73 -6.54 4.51
CA GLY A 155 -15.76 -6.40 5.54
C GLY A 155 -16.23 -4.95 5.67
N ASP A 156 -16.92 -4.63 6.76
CA ASP A 156 -17.49 -3.29 7.02
C ASP A 156 -17.11 -2.70 8.37
N GLU A 157 -16.30 -3.42 9.13
CA GLU A 157 -15.90 -3.04 10.49
C GLU A 157 -14.63 -2.17 10.50
N GLU A 158 -14.48 -1.44 11.60
CA GLU A 158 -13.27 -0.70 11.95
C GLU A 158 -12.87 -1.09 13.37
N CYS A 159 -11.64 -1.56 13.55
CA CYS A 159 -11.15 -2.02 14.84
C CYS A 159 -9.68 -1.68 15.07
N TRP A 160 -9.24 -1.91 16.30
CA TRP A 160 -7.84 -1.96 16.65
C TRP A 160 -7.45 -3.43 16.83
N GLN A 161 -6.42 -3.87 16.15
CA GLN A 161 -5.75 -5.13 16.47
C GLN A 161 -4.65 -4.83 17.50
N HIS A 162 -4.66 -5.61 18.59
CA HIS A 162 -3.68 -5.52 19.66
C HIS A 162 -2.72 -6.71 19.52
N GLY A 163 -1.48 -6.44 19.19
CA GLY A 163 -0.42 -7.44 19.12
C GLY A 163 0.67 -7.18 20.16
N ASP A 164 1.54 -8.16 20.37
CA ASP A 164 2.69 -8.03 21.29
C ASP A 164 3.61 -6.86 20.90
N SER A 165 3.63 -6.52 19.61
CA SER A 165 4.46 -5.48 19.03
C SER A 165 3.80 -4.10 18.97
N GLY A 166 2.51 -4.00 19.19
CA GLY A 166 1.78 -2.73 19.14
C GLY A 166 0.34 -2.84 18.71
N ASP A 167 -0.30 -1.69 18.60
CA ASP A 167 -1.69 -1.56 18.17
C ASP A 167 -1.74 -1.08 16.72
N TYR A 168 -2.54 -1.74 15.92
CA TYR A 168 -2.72 -1.39 14.51
C TYR A 168 -4.18 -1.08 14.22
N ARG A 169 -4.43 0.03 13.52
CA ARG A 169 -5.74 0.34 12.99
C ARG A 169 -6.06 -0.61 11.84
N VAL A 170 -7.27 -1.17 11.83
CA VAL A 170 -7.78 -2.00 10.73
C VAL A 170 -9.14 -1.48 10.32
N VAL A 171 -9.20 -0.91 9.13
CA VAL A 171 -10.41 -0.47 8.46
C VAL A 171 -10.71 -1.45 7.33
N ARG A 172 -11.89 -2.06 7.38
CA ARG A 172 -12.34 -3.06 6.42
C ARG A 172 -13.28 -2.42 5.41
N TRP A 173 -13.30 -2.93 4.20
CA TRP A 173 -14.15 -2.44 3.13
C TRP A 173 -14.97 -3.56 2.51
N THR A 174 -16.27 -3.33 2.29
CA THR A 174 -17.02 -4.21 1.41
C THR A 174 -16.53 -4.03 -0.02
N ARG A 175 -16.64 -5.09 -0.82
CA ARG A 175 -16.25 -5.04 -2.23
C ARG A 175 -16.94 -3.89 -2.96
N GLU A 176 -18.28 -3.78 -2.81
CA GLU A 176 -19.07 -2.76 -3.49
C GLU A 176 -18.65 -1.34 -3.15
N ALA A 177 -18.40 -1.08 -1.85
CA ALA A 177 -17.96 0.24 -1.39
C ALA A 177 -16.56 0.58 -1.92
N PHE A 178 -15.66 -0.40 -1.95
CA PHE A 178 -14.30 -0.20 -2.44
C PHE A 178 -14.26 0.00 -3.96
N ASP A 179 -14.97 -0.83 -4.73
CA ASP A 179 -15.07 -0.73 -6.18
C ASP A 179 -15.63 0.64 -6.61
N ALA A 180 -16.62 1.15 -5.87
CA ALA A 180 -17.17 2.49 -6.11
C ALA A 180 -16.11 3.60 -5.92
N ARG A 181 -15.23 3.49 -4.92
CA ARG A 181 -14.14 4.45 -4.68
C ARG A 181 -13.06 4.37 -5.76
N LEU A 182 -12.68 3.16 -6.18
CA LEU A 182 -11.76 2.97 -7.30
C LEU A 182 -12.30 3.62 -8.58
N ALA A 183 -13.57 3.36 -8.91
CA ALA A 183 -14.21 3.92 -10.09
C ALA A 183 -14.28 5.47 -10.03
N GLN A 184 -14.60 6.03 -8.86
CA GLN A 184 -14.62 7.49 -8.65
C GLN A 184 -13.25 8.12 -8.84
N ALA A 185 -12.17 7.43 -8.44
CA ALA A 185 -10.80 7.86 -8.62
C ALA A 185 -10.25 7.61 -10.05
N GLY A 186 -11.08 7.11 -10.98
CA GLY A 186 -10.71 6.87 -12.37
C GLY A 186 -9.95 5.56 -12.60
N PHE A 187 -10.15 4.57 -11.74
CA PHE A 187 -9.57 3.24 -11.89
C PHE A 187 -10.59 2.21 -12.36
N VAL A 188 -10.15 1.28 -13.20
CA VAL A 188 -10.94 0.12 -13.64
C VAL A 188 -10.22 -1.16 -13.22
N PRO A 189 -10.85 -2.01 -12.39
CA PRO A 189 -10.29 -3.31 -12.03
C PRO A 189 -10.00 -4.15 -13.28
N ALA A 190 -8.80 -4.73 -13.34
CA ALA A 190 -8.35 -5.61 -14.42
C ALA A 190 -8.12 -7.05 -13.94
N TRP A 191 -7.80 -7.23 -12.67
CA TRP A 191 -7.64 -8.52 -12.03
C TRP A 191 -7.89 -8.38 -10.52
N GLU A 192 -8.44 -9.42 -9.92
CA GLU A 192 -8.67 -9.48 -8.48
C GLU A 192 -8.47 -10.89 -7.94
N HIS A 193 -8.10 -10.98 -6.67
CA HIS A 193 -7.99 -12.24 -5.94
C HIS A 193 -8.46 -12.05 -4.50
N ALA A 194 -9.42 -12.87 -4.07
CA ALA A 194 -9.88 -12.91 -2.69
C ALA A 194 -9.34 -14.16 -2.00
N PHE A 195 -8.89 -14.02 -0.77
CA PHE A 195 -8.34 -15.13 0.01
C PHE A 195 -8.59 -14.93 1.50
N GLN A 196 -8.54 -16.04 2.26
CA GLN A 196 -8.59 -16.00 3.70
C GLN A 196 -7.16 -15.87 4.25
N GLY A 197 -6.85 -14.72 4.85
CA GLY A 197 -5.62 -14.56 5.63
C GLY A 197 -5.76 -15.22 7.02
N LYS A 198 -4.71 -15.09 7.85
CA LYS A 198 -4.67 -15.69 9.20
C LYS A 198 -5.89 -15.26 10.04
N ASP A 199 -6.18 -13.97 10.07
CA ASP A 199 -7.19 -13.39 10.96
C ASP A 199 -8.36 -12.75 10.21
N LEU A 200 -8.16 -12.33 8.96
CA LEU A 200 -9.12 -11.56 8.18
C LEU A 200 -9.22 -12.06 6.74
N PRO A 201 -10.40 -11.96 6.10
CA PRO A 201 -10.49 -12.08 4.65
C PRO A 201 -9.85 -10.86 3.98
N TRP A 202 -9.16 -11.11 2.89
CA TRP A 202 -8.44 -10.11 2.11
C TRP A 202 -8.81 -10.16 0.64
N ARG A 203 -8.67 -9.02 0.01
CA ARG A 203 -8.76 -8.90 -1.44
C ARG A 203 -7.57 -8.11 -1.98
N ILE A 204 -6.97 -8.62 -3.05
CA ILE A 204 -5.94 -7.92 -3.82
C ILE A 204 -6.56 -7.54 -5.16
N VAL A 205 -6.36 -6.30 -5.58
CA VAL A 205 -6.91 -5.75 -6.83
C VAL A 205 -5.80 -5.13 -7.65
N LEU A 206 -5.70 -5.52 -8.91
CA LEU A 206 -4.96 -4.80 -9.93
C LEU A 206 -5.96 -3.97 -10.74
N ALA A 207 -5.79 -2.66 -10.74
CA ALA A 207 -6.64 -1.74 -11.48
C ALA A 207 -5.81 -0.93 -12.49
N ARG A 208 -6.45 -0.46 -13.56
CA ARG A 208 -5.85 0.43 -14.56
C ARG A 208 -6.38 1.84 -14.39
N ARG A 209 -5.48 2.82 -14.41
CA ARG A 209 -5.87 4.23 -14.53
C ARG A 209 -6.50 4.46 -15.90
N GLN A 210 -7.69 5.05 -15.92
CA GLN A 210 -8.30 5.52 -17.16
C GLN A 210 -7.47 6.67 -17.78
N ALA A 211 -7.53 6.78 -19.10
CA ALA A 211 -6.83 7.82 -19.87
C ALA A 211 -7.44 9.20 -19.65
#